data_45770c9c76ed5e38fcf828817ea1fba7
#
_entry.id   45770c9c76ed5e38fcf828817ea1fba7
#
_cell.length_a   1.000
_cell.length_b   1.000
_cell.length_c   1.000
_cell.angle_alpha   90.00
_cell.angle_beta   90.00
_cell.angle_gamma   90.00
#
_symmetry.space_group_name_H-M   'P 1'
#
loop_
_entity.id
_entity.type
_entity.pdbx_description
1 polymer ?
#
loop_
_entity_poly.entity_id
_entity_poly.type
_entity_poly.pdbx_seq_one_letter_code
_entity_poly.pdbx_strand_id
1 'polypeptide(L)'
;MKTEMQAQFVEFFCLTGNATKSATMAGYSEKTAYVKGCQLKKQFAREIAEQTQQIIVDSIPGALSQLKNLAESAQSESVRLGAVKDILDRAGL
;
A
#
# COMPACT_ATOMS: atom_id res chain seq x y z
N MET A 1 21.24 -2.14 13.40
CA MET A 1 21.33 -1.46 12.11
C MET A 1 20.97 -2.41 10.98
N LYS A 2 20.09 -1.99 10.08
CA LYS A 2 19.66 -2.86 8.97
C LYS A 2 20.72 -2.91 7.88
N THR A 3 20.92 -4.10 7.30
CA THR A 3 21.69 -4.21 6.08
C THR A 3 20.87 -3.66 4.91
N GLU A 4 21.53 -3.39 3.79
CA GLU A 4 20.85 -2.93 2.58
C GLU A 4 19.79 -3.93 2.11
N MET A 5 20.11 -5.22 2.15
CA MET A 5 19.16 -6.27 1.78
C MET A 5 17.94 -6.29 2.70
N GLN A 6 18.15 -6.10 3.99
CA GLN A 6 17.05 -6.03 4.96
C GLN A 6 16.17 -4.80 4.72
N ALA A 7 16.78 -3.66 4.44
CA ALA A 7 16.05 -2.45 4.13
C ALA A 7 15.21 -2.61 2.86
N GLN A 8 15.79 -3.23 1.83
CA GLN A 8 15.07 -3.53 0.59
C GLN A 8 13.92 -4.51 0.82
N PHE A 9 14.11 -5.51 1.67
CA PHE A 9 13.04 -6.44 2.02
C PHE A 9 11.84 -5.70 2.63
N VAL A 10 12.08 -4.83 3.59
CA VAL A 10 11.02 -4.05 4.24
C VAL A 10 10.26 -3.22 3.21
N GLU A 11 10.97 -2.55 2.33
CA GLU A 11 10.38 -1.73 1.28
C GLU A 11 9.51 -2.57 0.33
N PHE A 12 10.04 -3.67 -0.18
CA PHE A 12 9.30 -4.55 -1.09
C PHE A 12 8.11 -5.20 -0.41
N PHE A 13 8.25 -5.58 0.86
CA PHE A 13 7.14 -6.16 1.60
C PHE A 13 5.98 -5.17 1.78
N CYS A 14 6.28 -3.92 2.05
CA CYS A 14 5.26 -2.87 2.16
C CYS A 14 4.49 -2.70 0.85
N LEU A 15 5.16 -2.91 -0.29
CA LEU A 15 4.54 -2.75 -1.60
C LEU A 15 3.80 -4.00 -2.09
N THR A 16 4.33 -5.19 -1.80
CA THR A 16 3.79 -6.43 -2.35
C THR A 16 2.95 -7.24 -1.37
N GLY A 17 3.24 -7.13 -0.07
CA GLY A 17 2.58 -7.94 0.95
C GLY A 17 2.99 -9.42 0.94
N ASN A 18 3.97 -9.80 0.13
CA ASN A 18 4.44 -11.19 -0.01
C ASN A 18 5.88 -11.31 0.50
N ALA A 19 6.05 -11.98 1.65
CA ALA A 19 7.36 -12.10 2.30
C ALA A 19 8.37 -12.87 1.45
N THR A 20 7.97 -13.98 0.86
CA THR A 20 8.86 -14.81 0.04
C THR A 20 9.34 -14.05 -1.19
N LYS A 21 8.41 -13.43 -1.90
CA LYS A 21 8.72 -12.64 -3.09
C LYS A 21 9.61 -11.45 -2.74
N SER A 22 9.32 -10.78 -1.63
CA SER A 22 10.10 -9.62 -1.19
C SER A 22 11.53 -10.01 -0.83
N ALA A 23 11.73 -11.18 -0.20
CA ALA A 23 13.06 -11.69 0.11
C ALA A 23 13.83 -11.98 -1.18
N THR A 24 13.21 -12.61 -2.16
CA THR A 24 13.82 -12.88 -3.46
C THR A 24 14.20 -11.59 -4.17
N MET A 25 13.32 -10.61 -4.19
CA MET A 25 13.57 -9.31 -4.81
C MET A 25 14.70 -8.55 -4.11
N ALA A 26 14.84 -8.73 -2.80
CA ALA A 26 15.90 -8.08 -2.02
C ALA A 26 17.26 -8.72 -2.23
N GLY A 27 17.33 -9.87 -2.90
CA GLY A 27 18.59 -10.54 -3.23
C GLY A 27 18.87 -11.82 -2.45
N TYR A 28 17.93 -12.27 -1.63
CA TYR A 28 18.08 -13.56 -0.93
C TYR A 28 17.84 -14.72 -1.88
N SER A 29 18.51 -15.85 -1.62
CA SER A 29 18.39 -17.05 -2.42
C SER A 29 16.94 -17.57 -2.43
N GLU A 30 16.48 -18.06 -3.58
CA GLU A 30 15.14 -18.66 -3.69
C GLU A 30 14.97 -19.85 -2.74
N LYS A 31 16.03 -20.60 -2.48
CA LYS A 31 16.01 -21.74 -1.55
C LYS A 31 15.70 -21.33 -0.13
N THR A 32 16.14 -20.15 0.28
CA THR A 32 15.97 -19.64 1.63
C THR A 32 14.94 -18.54 1.75
N ALA A 33 14.39 -18.08 0.63
CA ALA A 33 13.50 -16.92 0.59
C ALA A 33 12.28 -17.08 1.49
N TYR A 34 11.68 -18.27 1.54
CA TYR A 34 10.51 -18.50 2.38
C TYR A 34 10.87 -18.34 3.88
N VAL A 35 11.94 -19.02 4.31
CA VAL A 35 12.39 -18.97 5.73
C VAL A 35 12.86 -17.56 6.08
N LYS A 36 13.71 -16.98 5.22
CA LYS A 36 14.20 -15.62 5.43
C LYS A 36 13.08 -14.59 5.45
N GLY A 37 12.13 -14.73 4.53
CA GLY A 37 10.97 -13.86 4.47
C GLY A 37 10.17 -13.87 5.76
N CYS A 38 9.92 -15.07 6.31
CA CYS A 38 9.20 -15.21 7.57
C CYS A 38 9.99 -14.61 8.75
N GLN A 39 11.30 -14.83 8.77
CA GLN A 39 12.17 -14.29 9.82
C GLN A 39 12.20 -12.77 9.78
N LEU A 40 12.42 -12.20 8.61
CA LEU A 40 12.51 -10.76 8.44
C LEU A 40 11.17 -10.08 8.70
N LYS A 41 10.07 -10.70 8.30
CA LYS A 41 8.73 -10.19 8.59
C LYS A 41 8.51 -10.04 10.11
N LYS A 42 8.94 -11.02 10.90
CA LYS A 42 8.83 -10.95 12.35
C LYS A 42 9.82 -9.95 12.93
N GLN A 43 11.06 -9.97 12.45
CA GLN A 43 12.12 -9.11 12.96
C GLN A 43 11.81 -7.63 12.76
N PHE A 44 11.27 -7.26 11.60
CA PHE A 44 10.98 -5.89 11.23
C PHE A 44 9.49 -5.56 11.22
N ALA A 45 8.68 -6.31 11.97
CA ALA A 45 7.22 -6.13 11.99
C ALA A 45 6.82 -4.70 12.32
N ARG A 46 7.50 -4.07 13.28
CA ARG A 46 7.22 -2.70 13.68
C ARG A 46 7.53 -1.70 12.58
N GLU A 47 8.69 -1.83 11.95
CA GLU A 47 9.09 -0.96 10.85
C GLU A 47 8.18 -1.12 9.63
N ILE A 48 7.80 -2.36 9.34
CA ILE A 48 6.86 -2.67 8.25
C ILE A 48 5.52 -1.96 8.52
N ALA A 49 5.02 -2.05 9.74
CA ALA A 49 3.76 -1.40 10.12
C ALA A 49 3.86 0.12 10.00
N GLU A 50 4.97 0.71 10.45
CA GLU A 50 5.20 2.15 10.37
C GLU A 50 5.27 2.63 8.91
N GLN A 51 6.02 1.94 8.06
CA GLN A 51 6.14 2.30 6.65
C GLN A 51 4.83 2.11 5.89
N THR A 52 4.11 1.03 6.16
CA THR A 52 2.81 0.78 5.56
C THR A 52 1.83 1.90 5.91
N GLN A 53 1.80 2.29 7.18
CA GLN A 53 0.94 3.38 7.63
C GLN A 53 1.31 4.69 6.94
N GLN A 54 2.60 4.97 6.77
CA GLN A 54 3.05 6.17 6.08
C GLN A 54 2.64 6.18 4.61
N ILE A 55 2.73 5.03 3.94
CA ILE A 55 2.28 4.90 2.55
C ILE A 55 0.79 5.19 2.44
N ILE A 56 0.00 4.64 3.36
CA ILE A 56 -1.45 4.88 3.39
C ILE A 56 -1.75 6.36 3.60
N VAL A 57 -1.10 6.99 4.58
CA VAL A 57 -1.28 8.41 4.86
C VAL A 57 -0.91 9.26 3.64
N ASP A 58 0.21 8.96 3.01
CA ASP A 58 0.68 9.70 1.83
C ASP A 58 -0.25 9.54 0.63
N SER A 59 -1.02 8.45 0.57
CA SER A 59 -1.96 8.21 -0.52
C SER A 59 -3.29 8.94 -0.36
N ILE A 60 -3.62 9.43 0.84
CA ILE A 60 -4.89 10.09 1.13
C ILE A 60 -5.15 11.31 0.24
N PRO A 61 -4.20 12.26 0.09
CA PRO A 61 -4.45 13.43 -0.78
C PRO A 61 -4.76 13.05 -2.22
N GLY A 62 -4.07 12.04 -2.76
CA GLY A 62 -4.33 11.54 -4.11
C GLY A 62 -5.70 10.93 -4.25
N ALA A 63 -6.11 10.11 -3.28
CA ALA A 63 -7.42 9.48 -3.28
C ALA A 63 -8.54 10.53 -3.19
N LEU A 64 -8.37 11.54 -2.34
CA LEU A 64 -9.35 12.63 -2.23
C LEU A 64 -9.43 13.45 -3.51
N SER A 65 -8.29 13.72 -4.15
CA SER A 65 -8.24 14.43 -5.41
C SER A 65 -9.00 13.67 -6.51
N GLN A 66 -8.81 12.36 -6.59
CA GLN A 66 -9.53 11.53 -7.55
C GLN A 66 -11.04 11.52 -7.29
N LEU A 67 -11.43 11.44 -6.03
CA LEU A 67 -12.84 11.47 -5.64
C LEU A 67 -13.48 12.80 -6.03
N LYS A 68 -12.77 13.91 -5.81
CA LYS A 68 -13.22 15.24 -6.21
C LYS A 68 -13.40 15.34 -7.73
N ASN A 69 -12.43 14.82 -8.49
CA ASN A 69 -12.51 14.82 -9.95
C ASN A 69 -13.70 14.02 -10.45
N LEU A 70 -13.98 12.86 -9.84
CA LEU A 70 -15.16 12.05 -10.17
C LEU A 70 -16.45 12.82 -9.87
N ALA A 71 -16.51 13.52 -8.74
CA ALA A 71 -17.67 14.32 -8.38
C ALA A 71 -17.92 15.45 -9.38
N GLU A 72 -16.88 16.18 -9.77
CA GLU A 72 -16.96 17.25 -10.74
C GLU A 72 -17.39 16.72 -12.12
N SER A 73 -16.81 15.62 -12.55
CA SER A 73 -17.14 14.97 -13.82
C SER A 73 -18.60 14.50 -13.85
N ALA A 74 -19.08 13.95 -12.74
CA ALA A 74 -20.44 13.46 -12.63
C ALA A 74 -21.47 14.61 -12.59
N GLN A 75 -21.09 15.77 -12.05
CA GLN A 75 -21.96 16.94 -12.01
C GLN A 75 -22.24 17.53 -13.39
N SER A 76 -21.36 17.31 -14.35
CA SER A 76 -21.57 17.77 -15.73
C SER A 76 -22.68 16.99 -16.44
N GLU A 77 -23.10 15.84 -15.89
CA GLU A 77 -24.18 15.03 -16.44
C GLU A 77 -25.21 14.75 -15.34
N SER A 78 -26.42 15.24 -15.53
CA SER A 78 -27.48 15.11 -14.52
C SER A 78 -27.78 13.67 -14.13
N VAL A 79 -27.57 12.73 -15.03
CA VAL A 79 -27.82 11.30 -14.81
C VAL A 79 -26.87 10.70 -13.76
N ARG A 80 -25.72 11.32 -13.53
CA ARG A 80 -24.70 10.82 -12.62
C ARG A 80 -24.77 11.39 -11.21
N LEU A 81 -25.74 12.25 -10.96
CA LEU A 81 -25.88 12.88 -9.64
C LEU A 81 -26.06 11.84 -8.52
N GLY A 82 -26.87 10.80 -8.79
CA GLY A 82 -27.05 9.71 -7.85
C GLY A 82 -25.79 8.90 -7.61
N ALA A 83 -24.97 8.73 -8.65
CA ALA A 83 -23.69 8.02 -8.53
C ALA A 83 -22.69 8.78 -7.64
N VAL A 84 -22.65 10.10 -7.75
CA VAL A 84 -21.81 10.95 -6.88
C VAL A 84 -22.22 10.79 -5.43
N LYS A 85 -23.51 10.88 -5.16
CA LYS A 85 -24.04 10.71 -3.81
C LYS A 85 -23.69 9.34 -3.24
N ASP A 86 -23.83 8.28 -4.04
CA ASP A 86 -23.50 6.92 -3.66
C ASP A 86 -22.02 6.77 -3.29
N ILE A 87 -21.14 7.35 -4.08
CA ILE A 87 -19.70 7.31 -3.84
C ILE A 87 -19.36 8.01 -2.52
N LEU A 88 -19.94 9.17 -2.28
CA LEU A 88 -19.70 9.94 -1.08
C LEU A 88 -20.24 9.21 0.16
N ASP A 89 -21.40 8.60 0.06
CA ASP A 89 -21.99 7.83 1.15
C ASP A 89 -21.13 6.63 1.52
N ARG A 90 -20.58 5.93 0.52
CA ARG A 90 -19.67 4.79 0.75
C ARG A 90 -18.35 5.21 1.36
N ALA A 91 -17.89 6.41 1.06
CA ALA A 91 -16.67 6.97 1.64
C ALA A 91 -16.89 7.50 3.07
N GLY A 92 -18.12 7.52 3.58
CA GLY A 92 -18.45 8.02 4.90
C GLY A 92 -18.44 9.53 4.99
N LEU A 93 -18.64 10.19 3.88
CA LEU A 93 -18.62 11.67 3.79
C LEU A 93 -20.02 12.26 3.77
#